data_f516988e003c49d3e86a0e82bff5b7ac
#
_entry.id   f516988e003c49d3e86a0e82bff5b7ac
#
_cell.length_a   1.000
_cell.length_b   1.000
_cell.length_c   1.000
_cell.angle_alpha   90.00
_cell.angle_beta   90.00
_cell.angle_gamma   90.00
#
_symmetry.space_group_name_H-M   'P 1'
#
loop_
_entity.id
_entity.type
_entity.pdbx_description
1 polymer ?
#
loop_
_entity_poly.entity_id
_entity_poly.type
_entity_poly.pdbx_seq_one_letter_code
_entity_poly.pdbx_strand_id
1 'polypeptide(L)'
;MPTITAEERAWQDTTGGRLQEHAYARAGTRAVLDRQHARIAAALDVQPGMRILDVGCGTGHLLAWLAARFPAHYHGLDLSLNSVHAARATANVSAVSVGDAVRLPFRDASYDRVVCNGAAHHLPDVHLALREIRRVLRPGGRVVLHEPVDTPFTGLIRRTVFRHSPYESPADHSHKHEFTRTLVEAALRETGYAEISTAAHDFLAYPLSGMYMALPWSRSRRAMRALIGLESGLDRLTFLRPIWDALSWRVLFTARRPP
;
A
#
# COMPACT_ATOMS: atom_id res chain seq x y z
N MET A 1 10.22 19.58 -12.17
CA MET A 1 9.99 18.56 -11.13
C MET A 1 9.26 17.40 -11.79
N PRO A 2 9.63 16.14 -11.53
CA PRO A 2 8.88 15.01 -12.06
C PRO A 2 7.47 15.04 -11.47
N THR A 3 6.47 15.11 -12.33
CA THR A 3 5.05 15.03 -11.98
C THR A 3 4.49 13.73 -12.51
N ILE A 4 3.49 13.18 -11.84
CA ILE A 4 2.74 12.02 -12.36
C ILE A 4 2.25 12.36 -13.76
N THR A 5 2.44 11.43 -14.71
CA THR A 5 2.06 11.65 -16.11
C THR A 5 0.55 11.82 -16.24
N ALA A 6 0.12 12.54 -17.29
CA ALA A 6 -1.30 12.69 -17.58
C ALA A 6 -1.99 11.33 -17.83
N GLU A 7 -1.27 10.37 -18.42
CA GLU A 7 -1.74 9.00 -18.63
C GLU A 7 -1.99 8.25 -17.31
N GLU A 8 -1.05 8.32 -16.38
CA GLU A 8 -1.21 7.68 -15.07
C GLU A 8 -2.40 8.27 -14.31
N ARG A 9 -2.53 9.60 -14.32
CA ARG A 9 -3.67 10.27 -13.70
C ARG A 9 -4.99 9.83 -14.33
N ALA A 10 -5.07 9.78 -15.66
CA ALA A 10 -6.27 9.34 -16.38
C ALA A 10 -6.60 7.87 -16.10
N TRP A 11 -5.58 7.02 -15.96
CA TRP A 11 -5.78 5.62 -15.60
C TRP A 11 -6.32 5.48 -14.17
N GLN A 12 -5.75 6.21 -13.19
CA GLN A 12 -6.23 6.22 -11.82
C GLN A 12 -7.68 6.71 -11.72
N ASP A 13 -8.03 7.77 -12.47
CA ASP A 13 -9.38 8.32 -12.51
C ASP A 13 -10.43 7.38 -13.15
N THR A 14 -10.02 6.52 -14.07
CA THR A 14 -10.97 5.69 -14.85
C THR A 14 -10.94 4.21 -14.49
N THR A 15 -9.77 3.65 -14.29
CA THR A 15 -9.55 2.20 -14.19
C THR A 15 -9.15 1.78 -12.77
N GLY A 16 -8.20 2.46 -12.15
CA GLY A 16 -7.64 2.08 -10.86
C GLY A 16 -8.69 1.95 -9.75
N GLY A 17 -9.54 2.96 -9.58
CA GLY A 17 -10.62 2.94 -8.60
C GLY A 17 -11.61 1.80 -8.83
N ARG A 18 -12.00 1.55 -10.07
CA ARG A 18 -12.92 0.43 -10.42
C ARG A 18 -12.31 -0.93 -10.14
N LEU A 19 -11.04 -1.11 -10.41
CA LEU A 19 -10.34 -2.37 -10.13
C LEU A 19 -10.25 -2.60 -8.62
N GLN A 20 -9.99 -1.56 -7.85
CA GLN A 20 -9.99 -1.63 -6.39
C GLN A 20 -11.37 -2.04 -5.87
N GLU A 21 -12.45 -1.38 -6.28
CA GLU A 21 -13.82 -1.76 -5.90
C GLU A 21 -14.15 -3.20 -6.27
N HIS A 22 -13.77 -3.63 -7.47
CA HIS A 22 -13.99 -5.00 -7.93
C HIS A 22 -13.24 -6.04 -7.08
N ALA A 23 -12.01 -5.72 -6.64
CA ALA A 23 -11.26 -6.56 -5.72
C ALA A 23 -11.94 -6.69 -4.36
N TYR A 24 -12.43 -5.58 -3.80
CA TYR A 24 -13.15 -5.58 -2.52
C TYR A 24 -14.54 -6.23 -2.60
N ALA A 25 -15.18 -6.28 -3.76
CA ALA A 25 -16.44 -6.97 -3.97
C ALA A 25 -16.32 -8.49 -3.79
N ARG A 26 -15.14 -9.09 -4.05
CA ARG A 26 -14.93 -10.53 -3.94
C ARG A 26 -14.61 -10.93 -2.50
N ALA A 27 -15.42 -11.82 -1.92
CA ALA A 27 -15.28 -12.22 -0.51
C ALA A 27 -13.93 -12.86 -0.17
N GLY A 28 -13.33 -13.61 -1.09
CA GLY A 28 -12.02 -14.22 -0.92
C GLY A 28 -10.89 -13.19 -0.99
N THR A 29 -10.89 -12.33 -2.01
CA THR A 29 -9.92 -11.24 -2.14
C THR A 29 -9.97 -10.32 -0.93
N ARG A 30 -11.16 -9.98 -0.46
CA ARG A 30 -11.36 -9.19 0.76
C ARG A 30 -10.69 -9.83 1.99
N ALA A 31 -10.72 -11.16 2.13
CA ALA A 31 -10.06 -11.82 3.25
C ALA A 31 -8.53 -11.61 3.25
N VAL A 32 -7.90 -11.54 2.07
CA VAL A 32 -6.47 -11.22 1.95
C VAL A 32 -6.21 -9.75 2.26
N LEU A 33 -7.04 -8.86 1.72
CA LEU A 33 -6.94 -7.41 1.99
C LEU A 33 -7.15 -7.08 3.47
N ASP A 34 -8.12 -7.74 4.13
CA ASP A 34 -8.32 -7.62 5.59
C ASP A 34 -7.07 -8.02 6.38
N ARG A 35 -6.36 -9.07 5.95
CA ARG A 35 -5.08 -9.47 6.56
C ARG A 35 -3.99 -8.42 6.35
N GLN A 36 -3.91 -7.86 5.15
CA GLN A 36 -2.96 -6.77 4.86
C GLN A 36 -3.24 -5.54 5.73
N HIS A 37 -4.50 -5.13 5.84
CA HIS A 37 -4.91 -4.03 6.70
C HIS A 37 -4.56 -4.28 8.17
N ALA A 38 -4.74 -5.53 8.66
CA ALA A 38 -4.35 -5.89 10.02
C ALA A 38 -2.83 -5.78 10.25
N ARG A 39 -2.01 -6.15 9.26
CA ARG A 39 -0.55 -5.97 9.30
C ARG A 39 -0.16 -4.49 9.31
N ILE A 40 -0.79 -3.68 8.45
CA ILE A 40 -0.59 -2.23 8.42
C ILE A 40 -0.97 -1.60 9.77
N ALA A 41 -2.12 -1.96 10.33
CA ALA A 41 -2.57 -1.45 11.62
C ALA A 41 -1.60 -1.80 12.76
N ALA A 42 -1.10 -3.03 12.80
CA ALA A 42 -0.10 -3.46 13.76
C ALA A 42 1.21 -2.65 13.62
N ALA A 43 1.65 -2.39 12.38
CA ALA A 43 2.85 -1.61 12.10
C ALA A 43 2.67 -0.12 12.43
N LEU A 44 1.47 0.43 12.21
CA LEU A 44 1.12 1.81 12.58
C LEU A 44 1.13 2.00 14.09
N ASP A 45 0.84 0.95 14.87
CA ASP A 45 0.71 1.03 16.33
C ASP A 45 -0.23 2.16 16.72
N VAL A 46 -1.47 2.05 16.24
CA VAL A 46 -2.49 3.10 16.38
C VAL A 46 -2.92 3.22 17.84
N GLN A 47 -2.79 4.42 18.41
CA GLN A 47 -3.29 4.74 19.75
C GLN A 47 -4.50 5.68 19.66
N PRO A 48 -5.38 5.68 20.66
CA PRO A 48 -6.53 6.60 20.72
C PRO A 48 -6.11 8.06 20.56
N GLY A 49 -6.87 8.80 19.76
CA GLY A 49 -6.65 10.24 19.54
C GLY A 49 -5.51 10.62 18.60
N MET A 50 -4.74 9.65 18.08
CA MET A 50 -3.71 9.93 17.08
C MET A 50 -4.28 10.53 15.79
N ARG A 51 -3.47 11.34 15.11
CA ARG A 51 -3.76 11.86 13.76
C ARG A 51 -3.01 11.04 12.74
N ILE A 52 -3.74 10.39 11.84
CA ILE A 52 -3.23 9.44 10.86
C ILE A 52 -3.54 9.95 9.46
N LEU A 53 -2.53 10.01 8.59
CA LEU A 53 -2.67 10.35 7.17
C LEU A 53 -2.46 9.11 6.32
N ASP A 54 -3.38 8.86 5.40
CA ASP A 54 -3.25 7.85 4.32
C ASP A 54 -2.95 8.58 3.00
N VAL A 55 -1.74 8.40 2.48
CA VAL A 55 -1.25 9.02 1.24
C VAL A 55 -1.47 8.06 0.09
N GLY A 56 -2.27 8.47 -0.89
CA GLY A 56 -2.77 7.59 -1.95
C GLY A 56 -3.87 6.68 -1.41
N CYS A 57 -4.87 7.26 -0.74
CA CYS A 57 -5.90 6.50 -0.03
C CYS A 57 -6.89 5.76 -0.95
N GLY A 58 -6.84 6.00 -2.26
CA GLY A 58 -7.75 5.42 -3.23
C GLY A 58 -9.20 5.64 -2.83
N THR A 59 -10.01 4.59 -2.92
CA THR A 59 -11.44 4.61 -2.58
C THR A 59 -11.72 4.49 -1.06
N GLY A 60 -10.70 4.60 -0.20
CA GLY A 60 -10.82 4.75 1.24
C GLY A 60 -11.02 3.46 2.04
N HIS A 61 -10.83 2.29 1.46
CA HIS A 61 -11.08 1.00 2.12
C HIS A 61 -10.17 0.77 3.35
N LEU A 62 -8.88 1.14 3.29
CA LEU A 62 -8.00 1.05 4.46
C LEU A 62 -8.46 2.00 5.56
N LEU A 63 -8.79 3.24 5.22
CA LEU A 63 -9.31 4.22 6.18
C LEU A 63 -10.59 3.74 6.86
N ALA A 64 -11.57 3.22 6.09
CA ALA A 64 -12.81 2.66 6.63
C ALA A 64 -12.52 1.48 7.59
N TRP A 65 -11.58 0.61 7.21
CA TRP A 65 -11.19 -0.54 8.00
C TRP A 65 -10.54 -0.13 9.34
N LEU A 66 -9.66 0.87 9.30
CA LEU A 66 -8.99 1.42 10.49
C LEU A 66 -9.99 2.16 11.40
N ALA A 67 -10.81 3.05 10.84
CA ALA A 67 -11.76 3.86 11.58
C ALA A 67 -12.81 3.00 12.31
N ALA A 68 -13.18 1.86 11.74
CA ALA A 68 -14.10 0.92 12.39
C ALA A 68 -13.49 0.18 13.61
N ARG A 69 -12.16 0.26 13.83
CA ARG A 69 -11.45 -0.55 14.84
C ARG A 69 -10.65 0.27 15.84
N PHE A 70 -10.20 1.44 15.46
CA PHE A 70 -9.31 2.27 16.29
C PHE A 70 -9.85 3.69 16.38
N PRO A 71 -10.03 4.23 17.60
CA PRO A 71 -10.56 5.59 17.82
C PRO A 71 -9.45 6.64 17.61
N ALA A 72 -9.17 6.98 16.36
CA ALA A 72 -8.18 7.97 15.95
C ALA A 72 -8.78 8.94 14.92
N HIS A 73 -8.04 10.00 14.57
CA HIS A 73 -8.44 10.97 13.54
C HIS A 73 -7.79 10.61 12.22
N TYR A 74 -8.59 10.31 11.23
CA TYR A 74 -8.12 9.83 9.93
C TYR A 74 -8.28 10.91 8.85
N HIS A 75 -7.24 11.07 8.04
CA HIS A 75 -7.23 11.92 6.86
C HIS A 75 -6.77 11.09 5.67
N GLY A 76 -7.49 11.15 4.56
CA GLY A 76 -7.09 10.58 3.28
C GLY A 76 -6.61 11.65 2.31
N LEU A 77 -5.62 11.32 1.51
CA LEU A 77 -5.20 12.15 0.37
C LEU A 77 -5.02 11.25 -0.84
N ASP A 78 -5.59 11.66 -1.95
CA ASP A 78 -5.41 10.99 -3.24
C ASP A 78 -5.30 12.01 -4.37
N LEU A 79 -4.60 11.66 -5.44
CA LEU A 79 -4.47 12.53 -6.61
C LEU A 79 -5.74 12.55 -7.46
N SER A 80 -6.49 11.44 -7.47
CA SER A 80 -7.71 11.23 -8.24
C SER A 80 -8.92 11.85 -7.53
N LEU A 81 -9.60 12.76 -8.20
CA LEU A 81 -10.85 13.33 -7.70
C LEU A 81 -11.93 12.26 -7.54
N ASN A 82 -11.99 11.30 -8.46
CA ASN A 82 -12.95 10.20 -8.42
C ASN A 82 -12.70 9.29 -7.22
N SER A 83 -11.43 8.98 -6.93
CA SER A 83 -11.04 8.24 -5.73
C SER A 83 -11.45 8.97 -4.46
N VAL A 84 -11.20 10.27 -4.38
CA VAL A 84 -11.60 11.09 -3.22
C VAL A 84 -13.11 11.11 -3.02
N HIS A 85 -13.91 11.22 -4.10
CA HIS A 85 -15.38 11.14 -4.00
C HIS A 85 -15.82 9.77 -3.49
N ALA A 86 -15.26 8.68 -4.01
CA ALA A 86 -15.56 7.33 -3.55
C ALA A 86 -15.14 7.13 -2.08
N ALA A 87 -13.95 7.62 -1.70
CA ALA A 87 -13.45 7.51 -0.32
C ALA A 87 -14.35 8.23 0.69
N ARG A 88 -14.89 9.39 0.34
CA ARG A 88 -15.86 10.11 1.19
C ARG A 88 -17.14 9.33 1.43
N ALA A 89 -17.56 8.53 0.46
CA ALA A 89 -18.73 7.68 0.59
C ALA A 89 -18.43 6.37 1.35
N THR A 90 -17.23 5.82 1.17
CA THR A 90 -16.82 4.53 1.75
C THR A 90 -16.34 4.65 3.19
N ALA A 91 -15.51 5.65 3.45
CA ALA A 91 -14.87 5.84 4.75
C ALA A 91 -15.62 6.90 5.53
N ASN A 92 -16.25 6.51 6.64
CA ASN A 92 -16.80 7.46 7.61
C ASN A 92 -15.64 8.12 8.39
N VAL A 93 -14.81 8.90 7.69
CA VAL A 93 -13.60 9.54 8.21
C VAL A 93 -13.71 11.05 8.18
N SER A 94 -12.93 11.73 9.02
CA SER A 94 -12.99 13.17 9.28
C SER A 94 -12.73 14.02 8.05
N ALA A 95 -11.84 13.58 7.15
CA ALA A 95 -11.51 14.34 5.95
C ALA A 95 -10.85 13.48 4.87
N VAL A 96 -11.16 13.78 3.60
CA VAL A 96 -10.45 13.28 2.42
C VAL A 96 -10.22 14.45 1.46
N SER A 97 -8.99 14.61 0.99
CA SER A 97 -8.56 15.73 0.15
C SER A 97 -7.95 15.26 -1.15
N VAL A 98 -8.11 16.04 -2.21
CA VAL A 98 -7.32 15.87 -3.43
C VAL A 98 -5.96 16.53 -3.22
N GLY A 99 -4.88 15.83 -3.58
CA GLY A 99 -3.54 16.37 -3.46
C GLY A 99 -2.45 15.46 -4.01
N ASP A 100 -1.27 16.02 -4.18
CA ASP A 100 -0.10 15.32 -4.69
C ASP A 100 0.81 14.89 -3.51
N ALA A 101 1.25 13.63 -3.50
CA ALA A 101 2.12 13.07 -2.49
C ALA A 101 3.51 13.74 -2.43
N VAL A 102 3.98 14.31 -3.55
CA VAL A 102 5.25 15.05 -3.61
C VAL A 102 5.13 16.51 -3.15
N ARG A 103 3.91 16.96 -2.83
CA ARG A 103 3.62 18.29 -2.28
C ARG A 103 2.37 18.24 -1.40
N LEU A 104 2.50 17.71 -0.21
CA LEU A 104 1.38 17.52 0.70
C LEU A 104 0.80 18.87 1.19
N PRO A 105 -0.52 19.10 1.06
CA PRO A 105 -1.17 20.37 1.45
C PRO A 105 -1.39 20.49 2.96
N PHE A 106 -0.48 19.96 3.75
CA PHE A 106 -0.57 19.93 5.20
C PHE A 106 0.60 20.66 5.85
N ARG A 107 0.37 21.15 7.06
CA ARG A 107 1.41 21.81 7.87
C ARG A 107 2.44 20.80 8.35
N ASP A 108 3.64 21.28 8.66
CA ASP A 108 4.69 20.51 9.29
C ASP A 108 4.22 19.90 10.61
N ALA A 109 4.73 18.72 10.95
CA ALA A 109 4.47 18.05 12.22
C ALA A 109 2.98 17.94 12.59
N SER A 110 2.11 17.64 11.61
CA SER A 110 0.65 17.58 11.77
C SER A 110 0.13 16.18 12.12
N TYR A 111 0.89 15.13 11.82
CA TYR A 111 0.46 13.74 11.94
C TYR A 111 1.38 12.91 12.82
N ASP A 112 0.78 11.99 13.60
CA ASP A 112 1.51 11.03 14.43
C ASP A 112 1.95 9.82 13.62
N ARG A 113 1.14 9.45 12.62
CA ARG A 113 1.37 8.31 11.71
C ARG A 113 1.04 8.71 10.29
N VAL A 114 1.81 8.19 9.35
CA VAL A 114 1.48 8.26 7.92
C VAL A 114 1.55 6.86 7.35
N VAL A 115 0.57 6.49 6.54
CA VAL A 115 0.56 5.25 5.77
C VAL A 115 0.52 5.57 4.29
N CYS A 116 1.17 4.72 3.48
CA CYS A 116 1.02 4.68 2.04
C CYS A 116 0.87 3.20 1.64
N ASN A 117 -0.29 2.83 1.09
CA ASN A 117 -0.62 1.45 0.79
C ASN A 117 -0.85 1.25 -0.70
N GLY A 118 0.15 0.74 -1.41
CA GLY A 118 0.08 0.48 -2.84
C GLY A 118 0.01 1.74 -3.70
N ALA A 119 0.64 2.83 -3.28
CA ALA A 119 0.65 4.10 -4.00
C ALA A 119 2.07 4.63 -4.27
N ALA A 120 3.06 4.30 -3.43
CA ALA A 120 4.41 4.85 -3.58
C ALA A 120 5.11 4.39 -4.87
N HIS A 121 4.80 3.19 -5.36
CA HIS A 121 5.37 2.66 -6.61
C HIS A 121 4.82 3.34 -7.88
N HIS A 122 3.76 4.13 -7.78
CA HIS A 122 3.24 4.97 -8.87
C HIS A 122 3.90 6.36 -8.90
N LEU A 123 4.67 6.72 -7.87
CA LEU A 123 5.25 8.04 -7.77
C LEU A 123 6.50 8.16 -8.65
N PRO A 124 6.65 9.27 -9.38
CA PRO A 124 7.81 9.50 -10.24
C PRO A 124 9.11 9.69 -9.44
N ASP A 125 9.01 10.07 -8.18
CA ASP A 125 10.14 10.26 -7.27
C ASP A 125 9.71 9.96 -5.82
N VAL A 126 10.06 8.78 -5.35
CA VAL A 126 9.77 8.33 -3.99
C VAL A 126 10.49 9.17 -2.92
N HIS A 127 11.67 9.72 -3.23
CA HIS A 127 12.42 10.56 -2.29
C HIS A 127 11.70 11.87 -2.01
N LEU A 128 11.09 12.50 -3.03
CA LEU A 128 10.28 13.70 -2.84
C LEU A 128 9.09 13.41 -1.93
N ALA A 129 8.36 12.34 -2.20
CA ALA A 129 7.22 11.95 -1.38
C ALA A 129 7.64 11.64 0.06
N LEU A 130 8.74 10.90 0.27
CA LEU A 130 9.24 10.59 1.61
C LEU A 130 9.69 11.84 2.37
N ARG A 131 10.29 12.84 1.69
CA ARG A 131 10.60 14.14 2.32
C ARG A 131 9.34 14.87 2.78
N GLU A 132 8.29 14.91 1.95
CA GLU A 132 7.01 15.53 2.30
C GLU A 132 6.31 14.76 3.44
N ILE A 133 6.28 13.44 3.39
CA ILE A 133 5.75 12.59 4.47
C ILE A 133 6.53 12.87 5.76
N ARG A 134 7.87 12.95 5.70
CA ARG A 134 8.69 13.28 6.86
C ARG A 134 8.40 14.68 7.40
N ARG A 135 8.18 15.66 6.53
CA ARG A 135 7.83 17.03 6.92
C ARG A 135 6.53 17.07 7.74
N VAL A 136 5.49 16.38 7.26
CA VAL A 136 4.17 16.39 7.92
C VAL A 136 4.09 15.48 9.15
N LEU A 137 4.96 14.48 9.29
CA LEU A 137 5.09 13.67 10.49
C LEU A 137 5.63 14.51 11.64
N ARG A 138 5.14 14.30 12.85
CA ARG A 138 5.72 14.82 14.09
C ARG A 138 7.10 14.20 14.36
N PRO A 139 8.02 14.88 15.07
CA PRO A 139 9.19 14.23 15.63
C PRO A 139 8.79 12.96 16.40
N GLY A 140 9.49 11.85 16.21
CA GLY A 140 9.12 10.53 16.72
C GLY A 140 7.95 9.84 16.01
N GLY A 141 7.33 10.51 15.03
CA GLY A 141 6.24 9.93 14.21
C GLY A 141 6.72 8.80 13.32
N ARG A 142 5.79 7.93 12.90
CA ARG A 142 6.11 6.73 12.11
C ARG A 142 5.46 6.78 10.74
N VAL A 143 6.20 6.37 9.71
CA VAL A 143 5.68 6.03 8.39
C VAL A 143 5.59 4.53 8.22
N VAL A 144 4.53 4.08 7.55
CA VAL A 144 4.33 2.70 7.11
C VAL A 144 4.07 2.72 5.61
N LEU A 145 4.93 2.05 4.84
CA LEU A 145 4.69 1.81 3.42
C LEU A 145 4.36 0.32 3.25
N HIS A 146 3.33 0.01 2.48
CA HIS A 146 2.95 -1.35 2.15
C HIS A 146 2.83 -1.49 0.65
N GLU A 147 3.90 -1.93 0.01
CA GLU A 147 4.07 -1.77 -1.44
C GLU A 147 4.36 -3.10 -2.14
N PRO A 148 3.91 -3.26 -3.38
CA PRO A 148 4.47 -4.29 -4.24
C PRO A 148 5.93 -3.93 -4.54
N VAL A 149 6.79 -4.93 -4.48
CA VAL A 149 8.20 -4.77 -4.89
C VAL A 149 8.55 -5.85 -5.89
N ASP A 150 9.43 -5.51 -6.82
CA ASP A 150 9.93 -6.49 -7.77
C ASP A 150 11.05 -7.31 -7.14
N THR A 151 10.81 -8.61 -7.07
CA THR A 151 11.84 -9.64 -6.91
C THR A 151 12.14 -10.26 -8.28
N PRO A 152 13.27 -10.95 -8.47
CA PRO A 152 13.53 -11.66 -9.73
C PRO A 152 12.40 -12.60 -10.14
N PHE A 153 11.76 -13.25 -9.17
CA PHE A 153 10.66 -14.19 -9.39
C PHE A 153 9.34 -13.46 -9.75
N THR A 154 8.93 -12.50 -8.94
CA THR A 154 7.68 -11.77 -9.20
C THR A 154 7.75 -10.94 -10.48
N GLY A 155 8.93 -10.36 -10.78
CA GLY A 155 9.17 -9.65 -12.02
C GLY A 155 9.11 -10.59 -13.25
N LEU A 156 9.60 -11.83 -13.15
CA LEU A 156 9.46 -12.82 -14.23
C LEU A 156 7.98 -13.16 -14.46
N ILE A 157 7.21 -13.44 -13.41
CA ILE A 157 5.77 -13.76 -13.53
C ILE A 157 5.01 -12.58 -14.14
N ARG A 158 5.26 -11.35 -13.69
CA ARG A 158 4.62 -10.17 -14.27
C ARG A 158 4.89 -10.06 -15.77
N ARG A 159 6.15 -10.18 -16.19
CA ARG A 159 6.53 -10.06 -17.59
C ARG A 159 6.00 -11.18 -18.48
N THR A 160 5.76 -12.36 -17.93
CA THR A 160 5.32 -13.53 -18.71
C THR A 160 3.81 -13.78 -18.60
N VAL A 161 3.28 -13.84 -17.38
CA VAL A 161 1.89 -14.22 -17.11
C VAL A 161 0.97 -13.01 -17.12
N PHE A 162 1.40 -11.90 -16.53
CA PHE A 162 0.55 -10.72 -16.36
C PHE A 162 0.85 -9.58 -17.35
N ARG A 163 1.65 -9.83 -18.34
CA ARG A 163 2.10 -8.86 -19.36
C ARG A 163 0.97 -8.03 -20.02
N HIS A 164 -0.24 -8.56 -20.06
CA HIS A 164 -1.42 -7.90 -20.60
C HIS A 164 -2.55 -7.76 -19.57
N SER A 165 -2.21 -7.78 -18.29
CA SER A 165 -3.20 -7.63 -17.22
C SER A 165 -3.76 -6.20 -17.22
N PRO A 166 -5.08 -6.02 -17.21
CA PRO A 166 -5.71 -4.70 -17.07
C PRO A 166 -5.45 -4.07 -15.69
N TYR A 167 -4.87 -4.85 -14.77
CA TYR A 167 -4.53 -4.41 -13.41
C TYR A 167 -3.18 -3.69 -13.33
N GLU A 168 -2.49 -3.52 -14.46
CA GLU A 168 -1.21 -2.81 -14.52
C GLU A 168 -1.42 -1.39 -15.04
N SER A 169 -0.95 -0.39 -14.28
CA SER A 169 -1.01 1.01 -14.69
C SER A 169 0.09 1.37 -15.70
N PRO A 170 -0.02 2.50 -16.41
CA PRO A 170 1.07 3.01 -17.25
C PRO A 170 2.38 3.23 -16.48
N ALA A 171 2.30 3.71 -15.24
CA ALA A 171 3.48 3.86 -14.37
C ALA A 171 4.16 2.50 -14.11
N ASP A 172 3.35 1.47 -13.99
CA ASP A 172 3.83 0.10 -13.85
C ASP A 172 4.69 -0.38 -15.02
N HIS A 173 4.47 0.12 -16.21
CA HIS A 173 5.28 -0.22 -17.38
C HIS A 173 6.54 0.63 -17.49
N SER A 174 6.53 1.88 -17.00
CA SER A 174 7.63 2.83 -17.15
C SER A 174 8.65 2.80 -16.00
N HIS A 175 8.25 2.44 -14.78
CA HIS A 175 9.07 2.53 -13.57
C HIS A 175 9.27 1.20 -12.81
N LYS A 176 8.60 0.11 -13.20
CA LYS A 176 8.54 -1.15 -12.45
C LYS A 176 9.85 -1.87 -12.22
N HIS A 177 10.81 -1.71 -13.11
CA HIS A 177 12.08 -2.42 -12.95
C HIS A 177 12.98 -1.83 -11.86
N GLU A 178 12.54 -0.75 -11.23
CA GLU A 178 13.33 0.01 -10.27
C GLU A 178 12.73 0.04 -8.86
N PHE A 179 11.44 -0.30 -8.65
CA PHE A 179 10.82 -0.24 -7.33
C PHE A 179 11.13 -1.50 -6.53
N THR A 180 12.35 -1.56 -6.03
CA THR A 180 12.87 -2.69 -5.25
C THR A 180 12.86 -2.39 -3.75
N ARG A 181 12.94 -3.45 -2.93
CA ARG A 181 13.12 -3.31 -1.49
C ARG A 181 14.34 -2.44 -1.16
N THR A 182 15.47 -2.68 -1.83
CA THR A 182 16.72 -1.95 -1.61
C THR A 182 16.57 -0.46 -1.92
N LEU A 183 15.88 -0.12 -3.02
CA LEU A 183 15.61 1.28 -3.38
C LEU A 183 14.81 1.98 -2.28
N VAL A 184 13.72 1.38 -1.80
CA VAL A 184 12.87 2.00 -0.76
C VAL A 184 13.63 2.15 0.56
N GLU A 185 14.41 1.14 0.96
CA GLU A 185 15.26 1.22 2.15
C GLU A 185 16.33 2.33 2.02
N ALA A 186 16.96 2.47 0.86
CA ALA A 186 17.92 3.54 0.59
C ALA A 186 17.23 4.92 0.65
N ALA A 187 16.09 5.06 -0.02
CA ALA A 187 15.31 6.30 -0.02
C ALA A 187 14.89 6.73 1.40
N LEU A 188 14.48 5.78 2.25
CA LEU A 188 14.17 6.06 3.65
C LEU A 188 15.39 6.58 4.40
N ARG A 189 16.58 5.93 4.24
CA ARG A 189 17.83 6.38 4.89
C ARG A 189 18.25 7.77 4.41
N GLU A 190 18.27 7.99 3.10
CA GLU A 190 18.67 9.24 2.46
C GLU A 190 17.75 10.42 2.79
N THR A 191 16.48 10.14 3.04
CA THR A 191 15.51 11.15 3.47
C THR A 191 15.50 11.37 4.99
N GLY A 192 16.41 10.72 5.74
CA GLY A 192 16.66 10.98 7.15
C GLY A 192 15.70 10.28 8.11
N TYR A 193 15.15 9.14 7.72
CA TYR A 193 14.42 8.27 8.63
C TYR A 193 15.36 7.35 9.40
N ALA A 194 14.93 6.96 10.59
CA ALA A 194 15.61 6.00 11.48
C ALA A 194 14.70 4.79 11.78
N GLU A 195 15.22 3.82 12.51
CA GLU A 195 14.50 2.60 12.92
C GLU A 195 13.79 1.91 11.74
N ILE A 196 14.49 1.82 10.61
CA ILE A 196 13.93 1.22 9.39
C ILE A 196 13.85 -0.29 9.57
N SER A 197 12.67 -0.85 9.39
CA SER A 197 12.46 -2.29 9.33
C SER A 197 11.59 -2.69 8.16
N THR A 198 11.78 -3.91 7.68
CA THR A 198 11.04 -4.45 6.53
C THR A 198 10.56 -5.86 6.79
N ALA A 199 9.36 -6.19 6.30
CA ALA A 199 8.78 -7.52 6.36
C ALA A 199 8.15 -7.86 5.01
N ALA A 200 8.73 -8.84 4.32
CA ALA A 200 8.16 -9.39 3.09
C ALA A 200 7.06 -10.40 3.42
N HIS A 201 5.98 -10.42 2.63
CA HIS A 201 4.83 -11.29 2.84
C HIS A 201 3.98 -11.44 1.58
N ASP A 202 2.87 -12.19 1.70
CA ASP A 202 1.93 -12.40 0.59
C ASP A 202 2.53 -13.18 -0.59
N PHE A 203 3.30 -14.23 -0.30
CA PHE A 203 3.93 -15.06 -1.32
C PHE A 203 2.98 -16.12 -1.91
N LEU A 204 1.88 -16.47 -1.25
CA LEU A 204 0.95 -17.50 -1.69
C LEU A 204 -0.49 -16.97 -1.84
N ALA A 205 -1.06 -16.42 -0.78
CA ALA A 205 -2.48 -16.07 -0.75
C ALA A 205 -2.81 -14.87 -1.65
N TYR A 206 -1.95 -13.87 -1.72
CA TYR A 206 -2.19 -12.66 -2.52
C TYR A 206 -2.20 -12.92 -4.03
N PRO A 207 -1.19 -13.58 -4.64
CA PRO A 207 -1.24 -13.88 -6.07
C PRO A 207 -2.42 -14.78 -6.45
N LEU A 208 -2.87 -15.66 -5.53
CA LEU A 208 -4.01 -16.54 -5.73
C LEU A 208 -5.35 -15.92 -5.31
N SER A 209 -5.38 -14.69 -4.84
CA SER A 209 -6.58 -13.99 -4.36
C SER A 209 -7.56 -13.60 -5.47
N GLY A 210 -7.15 -13.68 -6.72
CA GLY A 210 -7.92 -13.15 -7.86
C GLY A 210 -7.70 -11.67 -8.11
N MET A 211 -6.70 -11.06 -7.48
CA MET A 211 -6.33 -9.65 -7.73
C MET A 211 -5.84 -9.47 -9.17
N TYR A 212 -4.99 -10.37 -9.66
CA TYR A 212 -4.39 -10.29 -11.00
C TYR A 212 -5.11 -11.13 -12.06
N MET A 213 -5.91 -12.12 -11.66
CA MET A 213 -6.67 -12.97 -12.55
C MET A 213 -7.90 -13.53 -11.86
N ALA A 214 -8.97 -13.75 -12.63
CA ALA A 214 -10.22 -14.32 -12.11
C ALA A 214 -10.02 -15.82 -11.83
N LEU A 215 -9.77 -16.18 -10.58
CA LEU A 215 -9.64 -17.55 -10.13
C LEU A 215 -10.93 -18.01 -9.43
N PRO A 216 -11.49 -19.18 -9.76
CA PRO A 216 -12.78 -19.64 -9.21
C PRO A 216 -12.81 -19.65 -7.68
N TRP A 217 -11.74 -20.14 -7.04
CA TRP A 217 -11.63 -20.21 -5.58
C TRP A 217 -11.51 -18.83 -4.90
N SER A 218 -11.08 -17.77 -5.60
CA SER A 218 -10.98 -16.41 -5.04
C SER A 218 -12.34 -15.84 -4.62
N ARG A 219 -13.44 -16.42 -5.10
CA ARG A 219 -14.80 -16.09 -4.66
C ARG A 219 -15.14 -16.70 -3.29
N SER A 220 -14.43 -17.77 -2.90
CA SER A 220 -14.69 -18.49 -1.65
C SER A 220 -13.85 -17.92 -0.49
N ARG A 221 -14.52 -17.31 0.48
CA ARG A 221 -13.87 -16.84 1.71
C ARG A 221 -13.21 -17.98 2.48
N ARG A 222 -13.82 -19.19 2.45
CA ARG A 222 -13.27 -20.38 3.14
C ARG A 222 -11.97 -20.86 2.48
N ALA A 223 -11.95 -20.97 1.16
CA ALA A 223 -10.74 -21.33 0.41
C ALA A 223 -9.60 -20.35 0.64
N MET A 224 -9.88 -19.06 0.57
CA MET A 224 -8.85 -18.03 0.82
C MET A 224 -8.37 -18.01 2.27
N ARG A 225 -9.23 -18.25 3.24
CA ARG A 225 -8.80 -18.40 4.66
C ARG A 225 -7.91 -19.62 4.86
N ALA A 226 -8.18 -20.73 4.18
CA ALA A 226 -7.31 -21.91 4.22
C ALA A 226 -5.93 -21.60 3.61
N LEU A 227 -5.87 -20.92 2.46
CA LEU A 227 -4.60 -20.48 1.86
C LEU A 227 -3.83 -19.51 2.77
N ILE A 228 -4.54 -18.57 3.41
CA ILE A 228 -3.95 -17.64 4.39
C ILE A 228 -3.38 -18.42 5.59
N GLY A 229 -4.12 -19.43 6.08
CA GLY A 229 -3.66 -20.28 7.17
C GLY A 229 -2.43 -21.08 6.79
N LEU A 230 -2.41 -21.67 5.61
CA LEU A 230 -1.26 -22.39 5.06
C LEU A 230 -0.04 -21.46 4.95
N GLU A 231 -0.19 -20.30 4.32
CA GLU A 231 0.88 -19.31 4.21
C GLU A 231 1.42 -18.90 5.59
N SER A 232 0.52 -18.65 6.55
CA SER A 232 0.93 -18.30 7.92
C SER A 232 1.65 -19.44 8.64
N GLY A 233 1.32 -20.69 8.33
CA GLY A 233 2.05 -21.86 8.80
C GLY A 233 3.46 -21.94 8.20
N LEU A 234 3.57 -21.74 6.89
CA LEU A 234 4.85 -21.75 6.17
C LEU A 234 5.77 -20.60 6.61
N ASP A 235 5.20 -19.42 6.88
CA ASP A 235 5.96 -18.23 7.34
C ASP A 235 6.64 -18.46 8.71
N ARG A 236 6.16 -19.42 9.51
CA ARG A 236 6.80 -19.84 10.77
C ARG A 236 8.07 -20.66 10.58
N LEU A 237 8.27 -21.22 9.40
CA LEU A 237 9.47 -21.97 9.05
C LEU A 237 10.59 -20.98 8.71
N THR A 238 11.22 -20.42 9.73
CA THR A 238 12.19 -19.33 9.61
C THR A 238 13.40 -19.66 8.76
N PHE A 239 13.79 -20.94 8.66
CA PHE A 239 14.87 -21.39 7.79
C PHE A 239 14.55 -21.27 6.30
N LEU A 240 13.26 -21.19 5.92
CA LEU A 240 12.81 -20.95 4.55
C LEU A 240 12.57 -19.46 4.25
N ARG A 241 12.88 -18.57 5.20
CA ARG A 241 12.65 -17.13 5.06
C ARG A 241 13.24 -16.53 3.77
N PRO A 242 14.47 -16.86 3.35
CA PRO A 242 15.00 -16.34 2.09
C PRO A 242 14.17 -16.72 0.87
N ILE A 243 13.55 -17.91 0.88
CA ILE A 243 12.68 -18.37 -0.20
C ILE A 243 11.36 -17.58 -0.19
N TRP A 244 10.75 -17.43 0.99
CA TRP A 244 9.49 -16.67 1.12
C TRP A 244 9.69 -15.21 0.75
N ASP A 245 10.80 -14.60 1.14
CA ASP A 245 11.15 -13.22 0.77
C ASP A 245 11.31 -13.06 -0.75
N ALA A 246 11.93 -14.04 -1.42
CA ALA A 246 12.09 -14.04 -2.88
C ALA A 246 10.76 -14.22 -3.64
N LEU A 247 9.79 -14.92 -3.05
CA LEU A 247 8.47 -15.17 -3.62
C LEU A 247 7.43 -14.12 -3.23
N SER A 248 7.74 -13.23 -2.29
CA SER A 248 6.80 -12.26 -1.75
C SER A 248 6.39 -11.21 -2.77
N TRP A 249 5.10 -10.86 -2.76
CA TRP A 249 4.51 -9.86 -3.65
C TRP A 249 4.38 -8.49 -2.99
N ARG A 250 4.46 -8.46 -1.66
CA ARG A 250 4.33 -7.24 -0.87
C ARG A 250 5.42 -7.15 0.18
N VAL A 251 5.89 -5.94 0.40
CA VAL A 251 6.79 -5.62 1.51
C VAL A 251 6.18 -4.49 2.34
N LEU A 252 6.18 -4.72 3.64
CA LEU A 252 5.84 -3.72 4.63
C LEU A 252 7.13 -3.06 5.12
N PHE A 253 7.25 -1.76 4.94
CA PHE A 253 8.35 -0.95 5.45
C PHE A 253 7.82 -0.12 6.62
N THR A 254 8.57 -0.05 7.69
CA THR A 254 8.33 0.89 8.77
C THR A 254 9.57 1.72 9.03
N ALA A 255 9.38 3.00 9.32
CA ALA A 255 10.47 3.88 9.68
C ALA A 255 9.98 5.01 10.59
N ARG A 256 10.87 5.63 11.34
CA ARG A 256 10.56 6.75 12.23
C ARG A 256 11.22 8.04 11.78
N ARG A 257 10.49 9.15 11.91
CA ARG A 257 11.11 10.46 11.91
C ARG A 257 11.87 10.61 13.24
N PRO A 258 13.19 10.88 13.26
CA PRO A 258 13.91 11.20 14.48
C PRO A 258 13.29 12.36 15.27
N PRO A 259 13.55 12.44 16.58
CA PRO A 259 13.09 13.54 17.43
C PRO A 259 13.52 14.91 16.94
#